data_a9e19f7b41fefafaa593271b12d387d2
#
_entry.id   a9e19f7b41fefafaa593271b12d387d2
#
_cell.length_a   1.000
_cell.length_b   1.000
_cell.length_c   1.000
_cell.angle_alpha   90.00
_cell.angle_beta   90.00
_cell.angle_gamma   90.00
#
_symmetry.space_group_name_H-M   'P 1'
#
loop_
_entity.id
_entity.type
_entity.pdbx_description
1 polymer ?
#
loop_
_entity_poly.entity_id
_entity_poly.type
_entity_poly.pdbx_seq_one_letter_code
_entity_poly.pdbx_strand_id
1 'polypeptide(L)'
;SSDVCSSDLLEEPIEVKEQYEQIIREIGEDLDRAGLANTPERAAKAMEYMTKGYEQKLEEVVNSALFPSDNRNMVVVKDIELYSLCEHHLLPFIGKCHVGYIPNGKVLGLSKIARIVDMYARRLQIQESLTEQIAQTIAEVTGAEGVGVVVEAKHLCMMMRGVEKQNSLMRTSSMLGSFRKRQETRDEFLSLIKPLS
;
A
#
# COMPACT_ATOMS: atom_id res chain seq x y z
N SER A 1 57.18 -14.29 6.41
CA SER A 1 56.04 -13.36 6.42
C SER A 1 55.41 -13.35 5.06
N SER A 2 54.34 -14.03 4.91
CA SER A 2 53.51 -14.04 3.70
C SER A 2 52.13 -13.54 4.07
N ASP A 3 51.92 -12.28 3.78
CA ASP A 3 50.61 -11.66 3.87
C ASP A 3 49.70 -12.24 2.77
N VAL A 4 48.80 -13.13 3.18
CA VAL A 4 47.68 -13.51 2.33
C VAL A 4 46.64 -12.41 2.46
N CYS A 5 46.67 -11.52 1.49
CA CYS A 5 45.57 -10.56 1.25
C CYS A 5 44.35 -11.40 0.80
N SER A 6 43.41 -11.66 1.71
CA SER A 6 42.09 -12.14 1.35
C SER A 6 41.39 -11.05 0.61
N SER A 7 41.35 -11.14 -0.71
CA SER A 7 40.45 -10.37 -1.54
C SER A 7 39.03 -10.75 -1.13
N ASP A 8 38.36 -9.83 -0.43
CA ASP A 8 36.93 -9.89 -0.26
C ASP A 8 36.29 -9.99 -1.65
N LEU A 9 35.86 -11.18 -1.99
CA LEU A 9 34.96 -11.41 -3.10
C LEU A 9 33.68 -10.69 -2.72
N LEU A 10 33.54 -9.45 -3.16
CA LEU A 10 32.25 -8.78 -3.20
C LEU A 10 31.41 -9.64 -4.16
N GLU A 11 30.59 -10.53 -3.59
CA GLU A 11 29.56 -11.23 -4.34
C GLU A 11 28.71 -10.15 -5.02
N GLU A 12 28.63 -10.19 -6.35
CA GLU A 12 27.73 -9.30 -7.10
C GLU A 12 26.31 -9.50 -6.53
N PRO A 13 25.50 -8.45 -6.39
CA PRO A 13 24.15 -8.57 -5.89
C PRO A 13 23.38 -9.54 -6.81
N ILE A 14 22.91 -10.64 -6.23
CA ILE A 14 22.10 -11.64 -6.94
C ILE A 14 20.83 -10.93 -7.46
N GLU A 15 20.60 -10.99 -8.77
CA GLU A 15 19.39 -10.42 -9.34
C GLU A 15 18.14 -11.16 -8.82
N VAL A 16 17.05 -10.44 -8.58
CA VAL A 16 15.77 -10.99 -8.07
C VAL A 16 15.28 -12.17 -8.91
N LYS A 17 15.54 -12.15 -10.22
CA LYS A 17 15.26 -13.26 -11.15
C LYS A 17 15.94 -14.56 -10.71
N GLU A 18 17.24 -14.53 -10.38
CA GLU A 18 18.02 -15.71 -9.98
C GLU A 18 17.50 -16.30 -8.66
N GLN A 19 17.04 -15.43 -7.75
CA GLN A 19 16.40 -15.88 -6.51
C GLN A 19 15.09 -16.62 -6.79
N TYR A 20 14.28 -16.18 -7.76
CA TYR A 20 13.09 -16.91 -8.18
C TYR A 20 13.44 -18.24 -8.87
N GLU A 21 14.51 -18.31 -9.65
CA GLU A 21 15.00 -19.58 -10.20
C GLU A 21 15.33 -20.58 -9.09
N GLN A 22 16.06 -20.11 -8.06
CA GLN A 22 16.40 -20.93 -6.91
C GLN A 22 15.15 -21.41 -6.16
N ILE A 23 14.21 -20.52 -5.86
CA ILE A 23 12.94 -20.88 -5.20
C ILE A 23 12.20 -21.96 -5.99
N ILE A 24 12.08 -21.84 -7.31
CA ILE A 24 11.37 -22.79 -8.16
C ILE A 24 12.05 -24.17 -8.10
N ARG A 25 13.39 -24.22 -8.12
CA ARG A 25 14.15 -25.47 -7.97
C ARG A 25 13.96 -26.11 -6.58
N GLU A 26 14.01 -25.30 -5.53
CA GLU A 26 13.88 -25.77 -4.13
C GLU A 26 12.50 -26.35 -3.81
N ILE A 27 11.43 -25.85 -4.45
CA ILE A 27 10.08 -26.44 -4.32
C ILE A 27 9.90 -27.71 -5.17
N GLY A 28 10.92 -28.13 -5.93
CA GLY A 28 10.93 -29.38 -6.69
C GLY A 28 10.38 -29.28 -8.11
N GLU A 29 10.27 -28.07 -8.67
CA GLU A 29 9.78 -27.85 -10.04
C GLU A 29 10.92 -27.85 -11.07
N ASP A 30 10.59 -28.24 -12.31
CA ASP A 30 11.50 -28.25 -13.44
C ASP A 30 11.41 -26.92 -14.22
N LEU A 31 12.47 -26.12 -14.19
CA LEU A 31 12.58 -24.86 -14.90
C LEU A 31 12.61 -25.01 -16.43
N ASP A 32 13.00 -26.18 -16.95
CA ASP A 32 13.09 -26.43 -18.39
C ASP A 32 11.70 -26.73 -19.00
N ARG A 33 10.72 -26.98 -18.16
CA ARG A 33 9.33 -27.12 -18.56
C ARG A 33 8.81 -25.80 -19.21
N ALA A 34 8.20 -25.89 -20.41
CA ALA A 34 7.80 -24.76 -21.24
C ALA A 34 6.98 -23.69 -20.48
N GLY A 35 6.15 -24.09 -19.52
CA GLY A 35 5.34 -23.17 -18.71
C GLY A 35 6.14 -22.35 -17.70
N LEU A 36 7.34 -22.80 -17.31
CA LEU A 36 8.19 -22.14 -16.31
C LEU A 36 9.40 -21.42 -16.89
N ALA A 37 9.78 -21.65 -18.13
CA ALA A 37 10.98 -21.11 -18.75
C ALA A 37 11.17 -19.58 -18.57
N ASN A 38 10.07 -18.82 -18.59
CA ASN A 38 10.09 -17.36 -18.38
C ASN A 38 9.52 -16.92 -17.02
N THR A 39 9.22 -17.86 -16.10
CA THR A 39 8.58 -17.55 -14.82
C THR A 39 9.49 -16.73 -13.90
N PRO A 40 10.79 -17.01 -13.76
CA PRO A 40 11.66 -16.21 -12.91
C PRO A 40 11.67 -14.72 -13.28
N GLU A 41 11.81 -14.41 -14.56
CA GLU A 41 11.79 -13.02 -15.03
C GLU A 41 10.43 -12.35 -14.83
N ARG A 42 9.33 -13.07 -15.12
CA ARG A 42 7.96 -12.57 -14.88
C ARG A 42 7.69 -12.31 -13.41
N ALA A 43 8.14 -13.20 -12.54
CA ALA A 43 7.99 -13.07 -11.10
C ALA A 43 8.81 -11.89 -10.54
N ALA A 44 10.04 -11.71 -11.02
CA ALA A 44 10.87 -10.57 -10.65
C ALA A 44 10.20 -9.24 -11.03
N LYS A 45 9.75 -9.09 -12.29
CA LYS A 45 9.02 -7.89 -12.76
C LYS A 45 7.71 -7.65 -11.98
N ALA A 46 7.01 -8.71 -11.61
CA ALA A 46 5.82 -8.59 -10.79
C ALA A 46 6.14 -8.08 -9.38
N MET A 47 7.21 -8.59 -8.77
CA MET A 47 7.68 -8.13 -7.46
C MET A 47 8.10 -6.66 -7.50
N GLU A 48 8.89 -6.23 -8.47
CA GLU A 48 9.27 -4.84 -8.69
C GLU A 48 8.04 -3.93 -8.80
N TYR A 49 7.06 -4.32 -9.61
CA TYR A 49 5.81 -3.56 -9.73
C TYR A 49 5.02 -3.50 -8.42
N MET A 50 4.96 -4.62 -7.69
CA MET A 50 4.23 -4.71 -6.41
C MET A 50 4.92 -3.92 -5.29
N THR A 51 6.21 -3.58 -5.45
CA THR A 51 7.02 -2.85 -4.47
C THR A 51 7.51 -1.48 -4.95
N LYS A 52 7.06 -1.03 -6.12
CA LYS A 52 7.44 0.27 -6.73
C LYS A 52 7.25 1.49 -5.82
N GLY A 53 6.39 1.37 -4.80
CA GLY A 53 6.11 2.44 -3.85
C GLY A 53 7.33 2.85 -3.00
N TYR A 54 8.35 1.99 -2.89
CA TYR A 54 9.60 2.35 -2.21
C TYR A 54 10.44 3.36 -2.99
N GLU A 55 10.32 3.37 -4.32
CA GLU A 55 11.06 4.27 -5.21
C GLU A 55 10.34 5.60 -5.44
N GLN A 56 9.04 5.67 -5.11
CA GLN A 56 8.23 6.85 -5.34
C GLN A 56 8.45 7.91 -4.26
N LYS A 57 8.58 9.16 -4.66
CA LYS A 57 8.67 10.31 -3.75
C LYS A 57 7.33 11.02 -3.67
N LEU A 58 6.94 11.38 -2.46
CA LEU A 58 5.65 12.04 -2.20
C LEU A 58 5.48 13.33 -3.01
N GLU A 59 6.54 14.13 -3.11
CA GLU A 59 6.53 15.38 -3.86
C GLU A 59 6.22 15.18 -5.34
N GLU A 60 6.71 14.10 -5.93
CA GLU A 60 6.44 13.72 -7.32
C GLU A 60 5.01 13.19 -7.51
N VAL A 61 4.52 12.43 -6.53
CA VAL A 61 3.17 11.88 -6.53
C VAL A 61 2.15 13.00 -6.41
N VAL A 62 2.33 13.93 -5.47
CA VAL A 62 1.43 15.08 -5.25
C VAL A 62 1.58 16.08 -6.38
N ASN A 63 2.82 16.35 -6.79
CA ASN A 63 3.16 17.31 -7.85
C ASN A 63 2.32 18.59 -7.66
N SER A 64 2.43 19.68 -7.87
CA SER A 64 1.70 20.95 -7.60
C SER A 64 0.14 20.91 -7.64
N ALA A 65 -0.48 19.75 -7.35
CA ALA A 65 -1.94 19.56 -7.43
C ALA A 65 -2.67 19.89 -6.11
N LEU A 66 -2.23 20.94 -5.44
CA LEU A 66 -2.93 21.58 -4.33
C LEU A 66 -3.52 22.90 -4.84
N PHE A 67 -4.83 23.03 -4.74
CA PHE A 67 -5.56 24.18 -5.27
C PHE A 67 -6.16 25.00 -4.12
N PRO A 68 -6.03 26.34 -4.13
CA PRO A 68 -6.74 27.19 -3.19
C PRO A 68 -8.25 26.91 -3.24
N SER A 69 -8.89 26.87 -2.07
CA SER A 69 -10.32 26.60 -1.98
C SER A 69 -10.87 27.14 -0.66
N ASP A 70 -12.00 27.80 -0.72
CA ASP A 70 -12.77 28.24 0.44
C ASP A 70 -13.72 27.15 0.97
N ASN A 71 -13.71 25.96 0.34
CA ASN A 71 -14.53 24.84 0.79
C ASN A 71 -14.11 24.39 2.19
N ARG A 72 -15.08 24.30 3.08
CA ARG A 72 -14.93 23.79 4.46
C ARG A 72 -15.75 22.54 4.72
N ASN A 73 -16.45 22.05 3.70
CA ASN A 73 -17.20 20.81 3.80
C ASN A 73 -16.28 19.62 3.61
N MET A 74 -16.66 18.48 4.18
CA MET A 74 -15.94 17.24 4.03
C MET A 74 -15.82 16.82 2.56
N VAL A 75 -14.62 16.47 2.14
CA VAL A 75 -14.34 15.84 0.85
C VAL A 75 -14.10 14.37 1.09
N VAL A 76 -14.82 13.50 0.38
CA VAL A 76 -14.67 12.04 0.52
C VAL A 76 -14.36 11.42 -0.83
N VAL A 77 -13.32 10.58 -0.84
CA VAL A 77 -13.01 9.68 -1.95
C VAL A 77 -13.11 8.25 -1.43
N LYS A 78 -14.07 7.51 -1.95
CA LYS A 78 -14.33 6.14 -1.48
C LYS A 78 -14.07 5.10 -2.56
N ASP A 79 -14.00 3.85 -2.14
CA ASP A 79 -13.80 2.69 -3.01
C ASP A 79 -12.50 2.74 -3.83
N ILE A 80 -11.45 3.36 -3.30
CA ILE A 80 -10.12 3.34 -3.91
C ILE A 80 -9.59 1.92 -3.82
N GLU A 81 -9.41 1.26 -4.95
CA GLU A 81 -8.88 -0.10 -5.00
C GLU A 81 -7.47 -0.17 -4.40
N LEU A 82 -7.21 -1.22 -3.64
CA LEU A 82 -5.97 -1.40 -2.89
C LEU A 82 -5.41 -2.80 -3.10
N TYR A 83 -4.15 -2.87 -3.48
CA TYR A 83 -3.37 -4.10 -3.67
C TYR A 83 -2.04 -3.94 -2.97
N SER A 84 -1.76 -4.79 -1.97
CA SER A 84 -0.53 -4.72 -1.18
C SER A 84 0.01 -6.11 -0.88
N LEU A 85 1.23 -6.17 -0.39
CA LEU A 85 1.87 -7.40 0.08
C LEU A 85 2.01 -7.38 1.59
N CYS A 86 1.52 -8.44 2.24
CA CYS A 86 1.72 -8.63 3.68
C CYS A 86 3.21 -8.82 3.97
N GLU A 87 3.80 -7.99 4.84
CA GLU A 87 5.22 -8.05 5.16
C GLU A 87 5.65 -9.38 5.81
N HIS A 88 4.72 -10.08 6.49
CA HIS A 88 5.02 -11.33 7.18
C HIS A 88 5.15 -12.55 6.24
N HIS A 89 4.48 -12.52 5.09
CA HIS A 89 4.36 -13.71 4.23
C HIS A 89 4.61 -13.44 2.75
N LEU A 90 4.79 -12.18 2.34
CA LEU A 90 4.86 -11.74 0.94
C LEU A 90 3.62 -12.15 0.11
N LEU A 91 2.52 -12.48 0.78
CA LEU A 91 1.24 -12.80 0.14
C LEU A 91 0.36 -11.55 0.05
N PRO A 92 -0.45 -11.43 -1.01
CA PRO A 92 -1.28 -10.26 -1.21
C PRO A 92 -2.36 -10.09 -0.14
N PHE A 93 -2.70 -8.84 0.14
CA PHE A 93 -4.01 -8.47 0.64
C PHE A 93 -4.64 -7.45 -0.30
N ILE A 94 -5.94 -7.61 -0.53
CA ILE A 94 -6.68 -6.93 -1.58
C ILE A 94 -7.93 -6.31 -0.97
N GLY A 95 -8.18 -5.06 -1.30
CA GLY A 95 -9.32 -4.37 -0.71
C GLY A 95 -9.58 -3.00 -1.26
N LYS A 96 -10.12 -2.16 -0.40
CA LYS A 96 -10.52 -0.78 -0.70
C LYS A 96 -10.08 0.16 0.41
N CYS A 97 -9.71 1.37 0.01
CA CYS A 97 -9.43 2.48 0.89
C CYS A 97 -10.46 3.59 0.69
N HIS A 98 -10.90 4.17 1.79
CA HIS A 98 -11.79 5.33 1.82
C HIS A 98 -11.09 6.45 2.57
N VAL A 99 -11.02 7.62 1.95
CA VAL A 99 -10.36 8.80 2.50
C VAL A 99 -11.36 9.94 2.60
N GLY A 100 -11.48 10.53 3.78
CA GLY A 100 -12.24 11.76 4.00
C GLY A 100 -11.32 12.82 4.62
N TYR A 101 -11.48 14.08 4.24
CA TYR A 101 -10.79 15.18 4.90
C TYR A 101 -11.61 16.46 4.87
N ILE A 102 -11.39 17.36 5.84
CA ILE A 102 -11.99 18.70 5.86
C ILE A 102 -10.91 19.69 5.44
N PRO A 103 -11.06 20.33 4.27
CA PRO A 103 -10.08 21.27 3.75
C PRO A 103 -9.86 22.48 4.68
N ASN A 104 -8.64 23.01 4.66
CA ASN A 104 -8.26 24.22 5.34
C ASN A 104 -7.53 25.16 4.34
N GLY A 105 -8.28 25.90 3.55
CA GLY A 105 -7.78 26.86 2.56
C GLY A 105 -7.27 26.25 1.24
N LYS A 106 -7.17 24.91 1.14
CA LYS A 106 -6.74 24.21 -0.08
C LYS A 106 -7.33 22.81 -0.18
N VAL A 107 -7.51 22.33 -1.41
CA VAL A 107 -7.94 20.98 -1.73
C VAL A 107 -6.89 20.25 -2.55
N LEU A 108 -6.81 18.94 -2.37
CA LEU A 108 -5.92 18.07 -3.12
C LEU A 108 -6.66 17.51 -4.35
N GLY A 109 -5.98 17.49 -5.49
CA GLY A 109 -6.54 16.90 -6.71
C GLY A 109 -6.94 15.43 -6.48
N LEU A 110 -8.14 15.06 -6.92
CA LEU A 110 -8.77 13.77 -6.67
C LEU A 110 -7.85 12.57 -6.97
N SER A 111 -7.20 12.60 -8.14
CA SER A 111 -6.28 11.53 -8.56
C SER A 111 -5.06 11.38 -7.65
N LYS A 112 -4.69 12.43 -6.92
CA LYS A 112 -3.52 12.41 -6.03
C LYS A 112 -3.80 11.62 -4.76
N ILE A 113 -5.03 11.66 -4.27
CA ILE A 113 -5.46 10.85 -3.13
C ILE A 113 -5.29 9.36 -3.48
N ALA A 114 -5.80 8.91 -4.63
CA ALA A 114 -5.64 7.53 -5.08
C ALA A 114 -4.16 7.14 -5.30
N ARG A 115 -3.34 8.06 -5.82
CA ARG A 115 -1.90 7.81 -6.02
C ARG A 115 -1.12 7.72 -4.71
N ILE A 116 -1.49 8.49 -3.69
CA ILE A 116 -0.90 8.37 -2.34
C ILE A 116 -1.25 7.01 -1.74
N VAL A 117 -2.51 6.58 -1.86
CA VAL A 117 -2.93 5.24 -1.42
C VAL A 117 -2.10 4.16 -2.14
N ASP A 118 -1.98 4.23 -3.47
CA ASP A 118 -1.20 3.26 -4.26
C ASP A 118 0.29 3.28 -3.90
N MET A 119 0.90 4.44 -3.73
CA MET A 119 2.30 4.58 -3.33
C MET A 119 2.61 3.83 -2.03
N TYR A 120 1.74 3.96 -1.02
CA TYR A 120 1.94 3.24 0.25
C TYR A 120 1.54 1.76 0.15
N ALA A 121 0.50 1.44 -0.62
CA ALA A 121 0.06 0.06 -0.81
C ALA A 121 1.10 -0.79 -1.55
N ARG A 122 1.84 -0.21 -2.51
CA ARG A 122 2.91 -0.89 -3.27
C ARG A 122 4.21 -1.01 -2.50
N ARG A 123 4.11 -1.54 -1.27
CA ARG A 123 5.21 -1.84 -0.34
C ARG A 123 4.89 -3.11 0.41
N LEU A 124 5.84 -3.62 1.19
CA LEU A 124 5.56 -4.64 2.21
C LEU A 124 4.87 -3.93 3.39
N GLN A 125 3.65 -4.35 3.73
CA GLN A 125 2.81 -3.61 4.67
C GLN A 125 2.13 -4.53 5.70
N ILE A 126 1.79 -3.93 6.83
CA ILE A 126 0.67 -4.34 7.68
C ILE A 126 -0.45 -3.31 7.53
N GLN A 127 -1.69 -3.77 7.51
CA GLN A 127 -2.84 -2.92 7.16
C GLN A 127 -3.02 -1.73 8.09
N GLU A 128 -2.74 -1.88 9.38
CA GLU A 128 -2.82 -0.83 10.39
C GLU A 128 -1.84 0.32 10.08
N SER A 129 -0.58 -0.01 9.82
CA SER A 129 0.46 0.98 9.48
C SER A 129 0.16 1.67 8.15
N LEU A 130 -0.29 0.92 7.14
CA LEU A 130 -0.72 1.46 5.86
C LEU A 130 -1.82 2.51 6.04
N THR A 131 -2.84 2.19 6.85
CA THR A 131 -3.97 3.08 7.12
C THR A 131 -3.52 4.38 7.79
N GLU A 132 -2.61 4.27 8.75
CA GLU A 132 -2.06 5.42 9.47
C GLU A 132 -1.17 6.29 8.57
N GLN A 133 -0.27 5.69 7.79
CA GLN A 133 0.61 6.39 6.84
C GLN A 133 -0.19 7.22 5.84
N ILE A 134 -1.26 6.65 5.27
CA ILE A 134 -2.14 7.36 4.35
C ILE A 134 -2.78 8.56 5.05
N ALA A 135 -3.32 8.39 6.25
CA ALA A 135 -4.00 9.46 6.98
C ALA A 135 -3.04 10.60 7.34
N GLN A 136 -1.86 10.28 7.85
CA GLN A 136 -0.83 11.27 8.19
C GLN A 136 -0.36 12.04 6.96
N THR A 137 -0.07 11.35 5.88
CA THR A 137 0.36 12.00 4.63
C THR A 137 -0.70 12.93 4.05
N ILE A 138 -1.96 12.53 4.03
CA ILE A 138 -3.05 13.41 3.57
C ILE A 138 -3.14 14.65 4.48
N ALA A 139 -3.02 14.49 5.80
CA ALA A 139 -3.06 15.61 6.74
C ALA A 139 -1.87 16.58 6.51
N GLU A 140 -0.66 16.07 6.34
CA GLU A 140 0.56 16.87 6.11
C GLU A 140 0.49 17.64 4.78
N VAL A 141 0.13 16.94 3.70
CA VAL A 141 0.07 17.54 2.36
C VAL A 141 -1.00 18.62 2.27
N THR A 142 -2.18 18.38 2.84
CA THR A 142 -3.33 19.29 2.72
C THR A 142 -3.38 20.35 3.81
N GLY A 143 -2.78 20.13 4.98
CA GLY A 143 -3.00 20.95 6.16
C GLY A 143 -4.44 20.92 6.65
N ALA A 144 -5.18 19.86 6.37
CA ALA A 144 -6.61 19.71 6.65
C ALA A 144 -6.92 19.85 8.15
N GLU A 145 -8.12 20.32 8.49
CA GLU A 145 -8.60 20.37 9.89
C GLU A 145 -8.77 18.98 10.51
N GLY A 146 -8.95 17.98 9.67
CA GLY A 146 -9.03 16.59 10.06
C GLY A 146 -9.04 15.67 8.85
N VAL A 147 -8.66 14.42 9.09
CA VAL A 147 -8.60 13.35 8.10
C VAL A 147 -9.17 12.08 8.70
N GLY A 148 -9.95 11.34 7.94
CA GLY A 148 -10.41 9.99 8.23
C GLY A 148 -10.02 9.03 7.10
N VAL A 149 -9.41 7.91 7.46
CA VAL A 149 -9.09 6.85 6.51
C VAL A 149 -9.63 5.54 7.05
N VAL A 150 -10.30 4.79 6.19
CA VAL A 150 -10.75 3.42 6.46
C VAL A 150 -10.23 2.51 5.36
N VAL A 151 -9.62 1.40 5.74
CA VAL A 151 -9.17 0.35 4.81
C VAL A 151 -9.91 -0.94 5.14
N GLU A 152 -10.46 -1.58 4.12
CA GLU A 152 -11.11 -2.89 4.19
C GLU A 152 -10.38 -3.84 3.25
N ALA A 153 -9.85 -4.95 3.74
CA ALA A 153 -9.12 -5.88 2.89
C ALA A 153 -9.27 -7.35 3.30
N LYS A 154 -9.15 -8.21 2.30
CA LYS A 154 -9.02 -9.66 2.45
C LYS A 154 -7.55 -10.05 2.36
N HIS A 155 -7.08 -10.82 3.31
CA HIS A 155 -5.69 -11.25 3.41
C HIS A 155 -5.51 -12.68 2.92
N LEU A 156 -4.81 -12.87 1.81
CA LEU A 156 -4.56 -14.21 1.27
C LEU A 156 -3.68 -15.06 2.18
N CYS A 157 -2.82 -14.44 2.99
CA CYS A 157 -2.04 -15.15 4.00
C CYS A 157 -2.89 -15.82 5.09
N MET A 158 -4.14 -15.37 5.27
CA MET A 158 -5.12 -15.93 6.18
C MET A 158 -6.10 -16.88 5.48
N MET A 159 -6.36 -16.64 4.19
CA MET A 159 -7.40 -17.36 3.42
C MET A 159 -6.86 -18.66 2.81
N MET A 160 -5.64 -18.63 2.22
CA MET A 160 -5.06 -19.74 1.46
C MET A 160 -4.37 -20.78 2.35
N ARG A 161 -3.95 -20.38 3.53
CA ARG A 161 -3.17 -21.17 4.49
C ARG A 161 -3.36 -20.62 5.91
N GLY A 162 -2.75 -21.29 6.89
CA GLY A 162 -2.85 -20.91 8.30
C GLY A 162 -4.25 -21.22 8.85
N VAL A 163 -5.05 -20.19 9.14
CA VAL A 163 -6.40 -20.37 9.71
C VAL A 163 -7.48 -20.65 8.68
N GLU A 164 -7.21 -20.49 7.39
CA GLU A 164 -8.09 -20.82 6.26
C GLU A 164 -9.50 -20.22 6.34
N LYS A 165 -9.60 -18.96 6.78
CA LYS A 165 -10.86 -18.21 6.93
C LYS A 165 -11.14 -17.33 5.71
N GLN A 166 -11.86 -17.86 4.73
CA GLN A 166 -12.10 -17.22 3.44
C GLN A 166 -13.06 -16.01 3.50
N ASN A 167 -13.96 -15.97 4.47
CA ASN A 167 -14.93 -14.89 4.60
C ASN A 167 -14.50 -13.77 5.56
N SER A 168 -13.27 -13.86 6.10
CA SER A 168 -12.73 -12.83 6.98
C SER A 168 -12.39 -11.57 6.19
N LEU A 169 -12.87 -10.44 6.68
CA LEU A 169 -12.56 -9.11 6.19
C LEU A 169 -11.95 -8.30 7.34
N MET A 170 -10.76 -7.78 7.12
CA MET A 170 -10.11 -6.89 8.07
C MET A 170 -10.48 -5.45 7.77
N ARG A 171 -10.89 -4.70 8.79
CA ARG A 171 -11.12 -3.25 8.72
C ARG A 171 -10.20 -2.53 9.68
N THR A 172 -9.53 -1.51 9.18
CA THR A 172 -8.70 -0.60 9.98
C THR A 172 -9.13 0.83 9.73
N SER A 173 -8.97 1.69 10.73
CA SER A 173 -9.29 3.11 10.60
C SER A 173 -8.25 3.97 11.28
N SER A 174 -7.96 5.13 10.68
CA SER A 174 -7.19 6.20 11.29
C SER A 174 -7.96 7.50 11.20
N MET A 175 -8.17 8.15 12.35
CA MET A 175 -8.93 9.40 12.47
C MET A 175 -8.04 10.47 13.10
N LEU A 176 -7.84 11.57 12.38
CA LEU A 176 -6.98 12.68 12.79
C LEU A 176 -7.78 13.98 12.90
N GLY A 177 -7.31 14.92 13.73
CA GLY A 177 -7.92 16.24 13.88
C GLY A 177 -9.40 16.18 14.28
N SER A 178 -10.27 16.84 13.52
CA SER A 178 -11.72 16.90 13.76
C SER A 178 -12.41 15.53 13.71
N PHE A 179 -11.95 14.60 12.86
CA PHE A 179 -12.48 13.23 12.82
C PHE A 179 -12.24 12.45 14.11
N ARG A 180 -11.16 12.74 14.82
CA ARG A 180 -10.87 12.14 16.12
C ARG A 180 -11.65 12.82 17.25
N LYS A 181 -11.71 14.16 17.20
CA LYS A 181 -12.26 14.98 18.31
C LYS A 181 -13.77 15.07 18.32
N ARG A 182 -14.44 15.01 17.14
CA ARG A 182 -15.90 15.22 17.00
C ARG A 182 -16.56 13.95 16.51
N GLN A 183 -17.52 13.46 17.25
CA GLN A 183 -18.27 12.26 16.89
C GLN A 183 -19.10 12.49 15.62
N GLU A 184 -19.75 13.65 15.50
CA GLU A 184 -20.60 13.99 14.35
C GLU A 184 -19.82 13.94 13.04
N THR A 185 -18.59 14.49 13.01
CA THR A 185 -17.71 14.45 11.83
C THR A 185 -17.36 13.02 11.45
N ARG A 186 -17.09 12.18 12.46
CA ARG A 186 -16.77 10.77 12.23
C ARG A 186 -17.97 9.99 11.72
N ASP A 187 -19.15 10.24 12.29
CA ASP A 187 -20.39 9.58 11.90
C ASP A 187 -20.83 9.98 10.48
N GLU A 188 -20.66 11.25 10.10
CA GLU A 188 -20.87 11.72 8.74
C GLU A 188 -19.97 10.99 7.77
N PHE A 189 -18.65 10.91 8.02
CA PHE A 189 -17.70 10.18 7.18
C PHE A 189 -18.08 8.71 7.04
N LEU A 190 -18.32 8.03 8.16
CA LEU A 190 -18.69 6.62 8.15
C LEU A 190 -20.02 6.36 7.42
N SER A 191 -20.93 7.33 7.43
CA SER A 191 -22.17 7.27 6.64
C SER A 191 -21.92 7.39 5.14
N LEU A 192 -21.05 8.31 4.72
CA LEU A 192 -20.74 8.57 3.32
C LEU A 192 -19.98 7.41 2.64
N ILE A 193 -19.20 6.64 3.39
CA ILE A 193 -18.45 5.50 2.85
C ILE A 193 -19.26 4.20 2.79
N LYS A 194 -20.46 4.14 3.39
CA LYS A 194 -21.32 2.97 3.26
C LYS A 194 -21.62 2.64 1.80
N PRO A 195 -21.80 1.35 1.45
CA PRO A 195 -22.29 0.98 0.14
C PRO A 195 -23.62 1.71 -0.16
N LEU A 196 -23.78 2.15 -1.40
CA LEU A 196 -25.09 2.61 -1.87
C LEU A 196 -26.01 1.38 -1.88
N SER A 197 -27.08 1.45 -1.11
CA SER A 197 -28.13 0.40 -1.03
C SER A 197 -28.87 0.26 -2.36
#